data_0495959e61aa1d67ade3713b2e9d4608
#
_entry.id   0495959e61aa1d67ade3713b2e9d4608
#
_cell.length_a   1.000
_cell.length_b   1.000
_cell.length_c   1.000
_cell.angle_alpha   90.00
_cell.angle_beta   90.00
_cell.angle_gamma   90.00
#
_symmetry.space_group_name_H-M   'P 1'
#
loop_
_entity.id
_entity.type
_entity.pdbx_description
1 polymer ?
#
loop_
_entity_poly.entity_id
_entity_poly.type
_entity_poly.pdbx_seq_one_letter_code
_entity_poly.pdbx_strand_id
1 'polypeptide(L)'
;MKRAAAAAISLMTGLAMLTGCSRAEVEETIQPLVADAIEESDSEAEAVKEEDESPLIPEIDTDIKIYAGSRIAVVSKCVKGEYWKMVKKGMEDAVKEINKAYGYKKDDQITMTFEGPDNEEDVETQINTIDAVIAENPDVLCISASDMDSCEAQLEAAKENGIPVIAFDSNVAEKKLVKAYRGTDNVQVGKMAAYQLGSALGKMGKVAVFSAQQKTKSVQDRVEGFMNNIGKYGDIEVVETIYSDQVDDMEASMKEVLEKYPTLDGVFCTNADITEMYQNLEKSEDRKSVV
;
A
#
# COMPACT_ATOMS: atom_id res chain seq x y z
N MET A 1 14.98 25.25 -3.36
CA MET A 1 14.49 25.43 -4.74
C MET A 1 14.40 24.11 -5.54
N LYS A 2 15.47 23.33 -5.74
CA LYS A 2 15.38 22.09 -6.55
C LYS A 2 14.51 20.97 -5.94
N ARG A 3 14.40 20.86 -4.60
CA ARG A 3 13.57 19.82 -3.93
C ARG A 3 12.08 20.18 -3.87
N ALA A 4 11.73 21.47 -3.70
CA ALA A 4 10.33 21.92 -3.79
C ALA A 4 9.77 21.73 -5.20
N ALA A 5 10.59 22.02 -6.23
CA ALA A 5 10.23 21.73 -7.61
C ALA A 5 10.08 20.23 -7.89
N ALA A 6 10.91 19.37 -7.27
CA ALA A 6 10.79 17.92 -7.40
C ALA A 6 9.53 17.35 -6.68
N ALA A 7 9.17 17.91 -5.52
CA ALA A 7 7.93 17.54 -4.82
C ALA A 7 6.69 18.03 -5.57
N ALA A 8 6.72 19.23 -6.13
CA ALA A 8 5.66 19.75 -6.99
C ALA A 8 5.53 18.94 -8.29
N ILE A 9 6.65 18.53 -8.90
CA ILE A 9 6.66 17.69 -10.10
C ILE A 9 6.15 16.27 -9.77
N SER A 10 6.46 15.71 -8.60
CA SER A 10 5.94 14.40 -8.17
C SER A 10 4.44 14.45 -7.86
N LEU A 11 3.96 15.56 -7.28
CA LEU A 11 2.51 15.78 -7.08
C LEU A 11 1.79 15.99 -8.42
N MET A 12 2.44 16.67 -9.36
CA MET A 12 1.90 16.95 -10.70
C MET A 12 1.89 15.73 -11.61
N THR A 13 2.90 14.84 -11.51
CA THR A 13 2.86 13.56 -12.25
C THR A 13 1.79 12.64 -11.71
N GLY A 14 1.51 12.64 -10.41
CA GLY A 14 0.36 11.96 -9.82
C GLY A 14 -0.97 12.54 -10.29
N LEU A 15 -1.06 13.88 -10.39
CA LEU A 15 -2.28 14.56 -10.86
C LEU A 15 -2.47 14.39 -12.39
N ALA A 16 -1.39 14.40 -13.16
CA ALA A 16 -1.44 14.18 -14.61
C ALA A 16 -1.89 12.75 -14.97
N MET A 17 -1.54 11.76 -14.15
CA MET A 17 -2.04 10.39 -14.30
C MET A 17 -3.54 10.28 -13.97
N LEU A 18 -4.07 11.19 -13.15
CA LEU A 18 -5.49 11.22 -12.78
C LEU A 18 -6.39 11.91 -13.83
N THR A 19 -5.87 12.71 -14.74
CA THR A 19 -6.69 13.53 -15.66
C THR A 19 -6.71 13.04 -17.10
N GLY A 20 -5.94 12.03 -17.49
CA GLY A 20 -5.87 11.53 -18.87
C GLY A 20 -5.42 12.57 -19.91
N CYS A 21 -5.01 13.77 -19.49
CA CYS A 21 -4.51 14.83 -20.37
C CYS A 21 -3.10 14.52 -20.85
N SER A 22 -2.73 14.98 -22.05
CA SER A 22 -1.35 14.92 -22.50
C SER A 22 -0.47 15.77 -21.58
N ARG A 23 0.79 15.39 -21.41
CA ARG A 23 1.74 16.13 -20.57
C ARG A 23 1.82 17.63 -20.94
N ALA A 24 1.70 17.94 -22.22
CA ALA A 24 1.71 19.33 -22.73
C ALA A 24 0.46 20.10 -22.31
N GLU A 25 -0.75 19.48 -22.35
CA GLU A 25 -1.99 20.14 -21.93
C GLU A 25 -2.05 20.35 -20.42
N VAL A 26 -1.48 19.44 -19.64
CA VAL A 26 -1.36 19.59 -18.19
C VAL A 26 -0.36 20.69 -17.84
N GLU A 27 0.78 20.77 -18.53
CA GLU A 27 1.77 21.83 -18.33
C GLU A 27 1.19 23.21 -18.68
N GLU A 28 0.37 23.31 -19.74
CA GLU A 28 -0.26 24.59 -20.15
C GLU A 28 -1.37 25.02 -19.18
N THR A 29 -2.11 24.08 -18.60
CA THR A 29 -3.21 24.38 -17.66
C THR A 29 -2.71 24.65 -16.23
N ILE A 30 -1.62 24.03 -15.82
CA ILE A 30 -1.11 24.11 -14.44
C ILE A 30 -0.02 25.19 -14.29
N GLN A 31 0.69 25.58 -15.36
CA GLN A 31 1.71 26.63 -15.27
C GLN A 31 1.22 27.94 -14.62
N PRO A 32 0.01 28.46 -14.89
CA PRO A 32 -0.48 29.63 -14.18
C PRO A 32 -0.70 29.39 -12.68
N LEU A 33 -1.26 28.21 -12.32
CA LEU A 33 -1.51 27.84 -10.92
C LEU A 33 -0.22 27.61 -10.11
N VAL A 34 0.82 27.15 -10.79
CA VAL A 34 2.15 26.96 -10.18
C VAL A 34 2.88 28.30 -10.04
N ALA A 35 2.70 29.22 -10.99
CA ALA A 35 3.27 30.55 -10.90
C ALA A 35 2.68 31.34 -9.70
N ASP A 36 1.35 31.30 -9.55
CA ASP A 36 0.66 31.93 -8.41
C ASP A 36 1.08 31.30 -7.05
N ALA A 37 1.22 29.96 -7.00
CA ALA A 37 1.67 29.26 -5.79
C ALA A 37 3.16 29.54 -5.46
N ILE A 38 3.99 29.82 -6.46
CA ILE A 38 5.39 30.20 -6.27
C ILE A 38 5.50 31.69 -5.81
N GLU A 39 4.67 32.58 -6.34
CA GLU A 39 4.63 33.98 -5.92
C GLU A 39 4.10 34.11 -4.47
N GLU A 40 3.09 33.33 -4.04
CA GLU A 40 2.65 33.28 -2.65
C GLU A 40 3.74 32.70 -1.71
N SER A 41 4.55 31.73 -2.17
CA SER A 41 5.62 31.16 -1.36
C SER A 41 6.87 32.03 -1.23
N ASP A 42 7.14 32.87 -2.21
CA ASP A 42 8.30 33.78 -2.17
C ASP A 42 8.10 34.99 -1.22
N SER A 43 6.85 35.24 -0.78
CA SER A 43 6.56 36.31 0.21
C SER A 43 6.86 35.91 1.66
N GLU A 44 7.10 34.63 1.95
CA GLU A 44 7.46 34.06 3.26
C GLU A 44 8.78 33.30 3.25
N ALA A 45 9.69 33.55 2.31
CA ALA A 45 11.01 32.94 2.28
C ALA A 45 11.95 33.54 3.33
N GLU A 46 11.62 33.42 4.61
CA GLU A 46 12.65 33.34 5.65
C GLU A 46 13.34 31.95 5.53
N ALA A 47 14.67 32.02 5.55
CA ALA A 47 15.59 30.93 5.36
C ALA A 47 15.09 29.61 5.97
N VAL A 48 14.63 28.68 5.12
CA VAL A 48 14.50 27.27 5.51
C VAL A 48 15.90 26.79 5.83
N LYS A 49 16.20 26.70 7.14
CA LYS A 49 17.35 25.95 7.64
C LYS A 49 17.29 24.57 7.02
N GLU A 50 18.45 24.04 6.62
CA GLU A 50 18.59 22.64 6.22
C GLU A 50 17.75 21.80 7.17
N GLU A 51 16.67 21.18 6.65
CA GLU A 51 15.87 20.25 7.43
C GLU A 51 16.83 19.14 7.85
N ASP A 52 16.99 19.03 9.16
CA ASP A 52 17.58 17.91 9.82
C ASP A 52 16.99 16.65 9.21
N GLU A 53 17.80 15.84 8.52
CA GLU A 53 17.37 14.56 8.01
C GLU A 53 17.03 13.71 9.23
N SER A 54 15.81 13.86 9.76
CA SER A 54 15.29 12.96 10.79
C SER A 54 15.54 11.53 10.32
N PRO A 55 16.25 10.72 11.09
CA PRO A 55 16.55 9.36 10.69
C PRO A 55 15.22 8.67 10.36
N LEU A 56 15.16 7.97 9.23
CA LEU A 56 13.98 7.21 8.82
C LEU A 56 13.57 6.17 9.87
N ILE A 57 14.52 5.77 10.69
CA ILE A 57 14.33 4.91 11.87
C ILE A 57 14.33 5.81 13.10
N PRO A 58 13.24 5.82 13.88
CA PRO A 58 13.18 6.62 15.11
C PRO A 58 14.27 6.20 16.10
N GLU A 59 14.66 7.11 16.98
CA GLU A 59 15.59 6.80 18.06
C GLU A 59 15.09 5.60 18.88
N ILE A 60 15.98 4.62 19.09
CA ILE A 60 15.63 3.38 19.77
C ILE A 60 15.74 3.62 21.27
N ASP A 61 14.61 3.48 21.96
CA ASP A 61 14.55 3.52 23.42
C ASP A 61 15.16 2.25 24.01
N THR A 62 16.37 2.39 24.53
CA THR A 62 17.12 1.29 25.17
C THR A 62 16.67 0.95 26.60
N ASP A 63 15.74 1.72 27.18
CA ASP A 63 15.11 1.39 28.46
C ASP A 63 14.07 0.26 28.28
N ILE A 64 13.59 0.03 27.06
CA ILE A 64 12.77 -1.13 26.71
C ILE A 64 13.65 -2.38 26.70
N LYS A 65 13.28 -3.38 27.49
CA LYS A 65 14.05 -4.62 27.56
C LYS A 65 13.81 -5.48 26.32
N ILE A 66 14.83 -5.63 25.49
CA ILE A 66 14.89 -6.62 24.41
C ILE A 66 15.94 -7.68 24.79
N TYR A 67 15.64 -8.95 24.53
CA TYR A 67 16.56 -10.03 24.90
C TYR A 67 17.56 -10.29 23.79
N ALA A 68 18.83 -10.50 24.18
CA ALA A 68 19.89 -10.92 23.28
C ALA A 68 19.53 -12.26 22.60
N GLY A 69 19.88 -12.40 21.32
CA GLY A 69 19.64 -13.60 20.54
C GLY A 69 18.18 -13.83 20.14
N SER A 70 17.29 -12.85 20.37
CA SER A 70 15.88 -12.97 19.97
C SER A 70 15.75 -13.17 18.47
N ARG A 71 14.76 -14.00 18.08
CA ARG A 71 14.48 -14.36 16.71
C ARG A 71 13.13 -13.80 16.26
N ILE A 72 13.16 -12.97 15.23
CA ILE A 72 11.98 -12.40 14.59
C ILE A 72 11.70 -13.21 13.33
N ALA A 73 10.52 -13.78 13.22
CA ALA A 73 10.06 -14.41 11.99
C ALA A 73 9.06 -13.51 11.29
N VAL A 74 9.27 -13.24 10.00
CA VAL A 74 8.37 -12.42 9.19
C VAL A 74 7.80 -13.29 8.07
N VAL A 75 6.48 -13.38 8.01
CA VAL A 75 5.76 -14.01 6.90
C VAL A 75 4.94 -12.95 6.17
N SER A 76 5.39 -12.63 4.95
CA SER A 76 4.75 -11.63 4.08
C SER A 76 3.75 -12.27 3.12
N LYS A 77 2.92 -11.45 2.47
CA LYS A 77 2.04 -11.91 1.38
C LYS A 77 2.83 -12.35 0.14
N CYS A 78 4.01 -11.75 -0.05
CA CYS A 78 4.87 -12.06 -1.18
C CYS A 78 6.32 -11.72 -0.83
N VAL A 79 7.28 -12.43 -1.42
CA VAL A 79 8.71 -12.12 -1.28
C VAL A 79 9.29 -11.46 -2.53
N LYS A 80 8.49 -11.32 -3.58
CA LYS A 80 8.88 -10.73 -4.87
C LYS A 80 8.33 -9.30 -5.03
N GLY A 81 8.81 -8.60 -6.05
CA GLY A 81 8.43 -7.22 -6.36
C GLY A 81 9.19 -6.18 -5.55
N GLU A 82 9.19 -4.95 -6.05
CA GLU A 82 9.96 -3.85 -5.45
C GLU A 82 9.39 -3.42 -4.08
N TYR A 83 8.07 -3.46 -3.93
CA TYR A 83 7.43 -3.13 -2.65
C TYR A 83 7.92 -4.05 -1.52
N TRP A 84 7.86 -5.38 -1.72
CA TRP A 84 8.26 -6.34 -0.70
C TRP A 84 9.76 -6.35 -0.43
N LYS A 85 10.59 -6.06 -1.45
CA LYS A 85 12.02 -5.84 -1.27
C LYS A 85 12.32 -4.63 -0.37
N MET A 86 11.57 -3.53 -0.56
CA MET A 86 11.72 -2.33 0.28
C MET A 86 11.23 -2.59 1.71
N VAL A 87 10.11 -3.29 1.90
CA VAL A 87 9.62 -3.69 3.23
C VAL A 87 10.65 -4.54 3.95
N LYS A 88 11.16 -5.60 3.30
CA LYS A 88 12.23 -6.45 3.84
C LYS A 88 13.43 -5.64 4.25
N LYS A 89 13.93 -4.79 3.37
CA LYS A 89 15.10 -3.94 3.64
C LYS A 89 14.87 -3.01 4.84
N GLY A 90 13.70 -2.38 4.95
CA GLY A 90 13.37 -1.52 6.10
C GLY A 90 13.38 -2.29 7.42
N MET A 91 12.85 -3.52 7.42
CA MET A 91 12.90 -4.40 8.60
C MET A 91 14.33 -4.84 8.96
N GLU A 92 15.14 -5.21 7.95
CA GLU A 92 16.56 -5.55 8.14
C GLU A 92 17.36 -4.37 8.71
N ASP A 93 17.13 -3.16 8.19
CA ASP A 93 17.78 -1.95 8.68
C ASP A 93 17.35 -1.65 10.14
N ALA A 94 16.08 -1.83 10.48
CA ALA A 94 15.58 -1.66 11.84
C ALA A 94 16.24 -2.67 12.82
N VAL A 95 16.31 -3.94 12.46
CA VAL A 95 16.99 -4.98 13.27
C VAL A 95 18.48 -4.64 13.47
N LYS A 96 19.16 -4.15 12.43
CA LYS A 96 20.53 -3.72 12.48
C LYS A 96 20.75 -2.55 13.46
N GLU A 97 19.86 -1.53 13.40
CA GLU A 97 19.96 -0.40 14.33
C GLU A 97 19.61 -0.80 15.77
N ILE A 98 18.66 -1.71 15.99
CA ILE A 98 18.39 -2.27 17.32
C ILE A 98 19.63 -2.98 17.86
N ASN A 99 20.23 -3.87 17.08
CA ASN A 99 21.46 -4.57 17.50
C ASN A 99 22.60 -3.61 17.86
N LYS A 100 22.73 -2.52 17.10
CA LYS A 100 23.71 -1.47 17.35
C LYS A 100 23.40 -0.71 18.63
N ALA A 101 22.16 -0.30 18.87
CA ALA A 101 21.73 0.46 20.04
C ALA A 101 21.93 -0.34 21.34
N TYR A 102 21.60 -1.64 21.34
CA TYR A 102 21.79 -2.54 22.48
C TYR A 102 23.22 -3.10 22.59
N GLY A 103 24.09 -2.84 21.62
CA GLY A 103 25.46 -3.33 21.59
C GLY A 103 25.57 -4.84 21.35
N TYR A 104 24.54 -5.50 20.81
CA TYR A 104 24.52 -6.93 20.54
C TYR A 104 25.45 -7.30 19.40
N LYS A 105 26.22 -8.38 19.60
CA LYS A 105 27.23 -8.88 18.63
C LYS A 105 27.24 -10.39 18.60
N LYS A 106 27.57 -10.96 17.45
CA LYS A 106 27.65 -12.41 17.22
C LYS A 106 26.36 -13.11 17.63
N ASP A 107 26.44 -14.07 18.53
CA ASP A 107 25.32 -14.91 18.97
C ASP A 107 24.26 -14.15 19.79
N ASP A 108 24.62 -12.96 20.31
CA ASP A 108 23.69 -12.07 21.02
C ASP A 108 22.82 -11.24 20.07
N GLN A 109 23.13 -11.20 18.79
CA GLN A 109 22.35 -10.41 17.81
C GLN A 109 20.92 -10.92 17.69
N ILE A 110 19.99 -9.97 17.64
CA ILE A 110 18.64 -10.23 17.17
C ILE A 110 18.73 -10.61 15.69
N THR A 111 18.05 -11.67 15.32
CA THR A 111 17.99 -12.15 13.94
C THR A 111 16.58 -12.04 13.37
N MET A 112 16.46 -11.98 12.06
CA MET A 112 15.18 -11.92 11.37
C MET A 112 15.20 -12.83 10.15
N THR A 113 14.14 -13.62 9.96
CA THR A 113 13.82 -14.27 8.68
C THR A 113 12.72 -13.49 7.98
N PHE A 114 12.68 -13.54 6.64
CA PHE A 114 11.64 -12.93 5.83
C PHE A 114 11.22 -13.92 4.76
N GLU A 115 10.05 -14.49 4.92
CA GLU A 115 9.54 -15.61 4.16
C GLU A 115 8.13 -15.32 3.64
N GLY A 116 7.67 -16.12 2.68
CA GLY A 116 6.34 -16.01 2.09
C GLY A 116 6.28 -16.57 0.68
N PRO A 117 5.11 -16.55 0.05
CA PRO A 117 4.94 -17.01 -1.31
C PRO A 117 5.59 -16.06 -2.35
N ASP A 118 5.71 -16.53 -3.56
CA ASP A 118 6.15 -15.76 -4.72
C ASP A 118 5.03 -14.89 -5.34
N ASN A 119 3.78 -15.12 -4.93
CA ASN A 119 2.58 -14.42 -5.39
C ASN A 119 1.67 -14.13 -4.19
N GLU A 120 1.11 -12.92 -4.11
CA GLU A 120 0.21 -12.51 -3.03
C GLU A 120 -1.07 -13.35 -2.95
N GLU A 121 -1.46 -14.01 -4.03
CA GLU A 121 -2.66 -14.87 -4.13
C GLU A 121 -2.43 -16.31 -3.68
N ASP A 122 -1.19 -16.73 -3.42
CA ASP A 122 -0.86 -18.07 -2.97
C ASP A 122 -1.01 -18.22 -1.44
N VAL A 123 -2.28 -18.26 -1.03
CA VAL A 123 -2.68 -18.38 0.38
C VAL A 123 -2.20 -19.70 0.99
N GLU A 124 -2.21 -20.79 0.22
CA GLU A 124 -1.79 -22.12 0.69
C GLU A 124 -0.30 -22.12 1.06
N THR A 125 0.55 -21.58 0.20
CA THR A 125 1.97 -21.44 0.50
C THR A 125 2.20 -20.54 1.72
N GLN A 126 1.43 -19.47 1.88
CA GLN A 126 1.55 -18.62 3.07
C GLN A 126 1.20 -19.38 4.35
N ILE A 127 0.09 -20.11 4.37
CA ILE A 127 -0.34 -20.93 5.53
C ILE A 127 0.75 -21.94 5.90
N ASN A 128 1.27 -22.70 4.91
CA ASN A 128 2.32 -23.68 5.13
C ASN A 128 3.61 -23.02 5.67
N THR A 129 3.93 -21.82 5.21
CA THR A 129 5.08 -21.06 5.72
C THR A 129 4.88 -20.63 7.17
N ILE A 130 3.66 -20.18 7.55
CA ILE A 130 3.35 -19.84 8.94
C ILE A 130 3.49 -21.07 9.84
N ASP A 131 2.97 -22.24 9.45
CA ASP A 131 3.10 -23.48 10.21
C ASP A 131 4.57 -23.87 10.42
N ALA A 132 5.39 -23.79 9.38
CA ALA A 132 6.82 -24.07 9.44
C ALA A 132 7.54 -23.12 10.41
N VAL A 133 7.26 -21.83 10.31
CA VAL A 133 7.85 -20.79 11.16
C VAL A 133 7.46 -20.97 12.63
N ILE A 134 6.19 -21.27 12.92
CA ILE A 134 5.73 -21.52 14.30
C ILE A 134 6.44 -22.75 14.90
N ALA A 135 6.67 -23.79 14.10
CA ALA A 135 7.40 -24.98 14.56
C ALA A 135 8.85 -24.68 14.96
N GLU A 136 9.45 -23.63 14.42
CA GLU A 136 10.78 -23.14 14.82
C GLU A 136 10.79 -22.35 16.15
N ASN A 137 9.61 -22.03 16.68
CA ASN A 137 9.42 -21.32 17.94
C ASN A 137 10.17 -19.97 18.00
N PRO A 138 9.84 -18.99 17.12
CA PRO A 138 10.44 -17.65 17.19
C PRO A 138 9.95 -16.86 18.40
N ASP A 139 10.69 -15.82 18.80
CA ASP A 139 10.28 -14.94 19.90
C ASP A 139 9.13 -13.99 19.50
N VAL A 140 8.97 -13.73 18.21
CA VAL A 140 7.85 -12.97 17.64
C VAL A 140 7.59 -13.38 16.19
N LEU A 141 6.32 -13.46 15.83
CA LEU A 141 5.86 -13.64 14.45
C LEU A 141 5.28 -12.32 13.93
N CYS A 142 5.83 -11.81 12.84
CA CYS A 142 5.27 -10.69 12.09
C CYS A 142 4.56 -11.24 10.84
N ILE A 143 3.31 -10.86 10.61
CA ILE A 143 2.51 -11.37 9.49
C ILE A 143 1.85 -10.23 8.70
N SER A 144 1.89 -10.34 7.36
CA SER A 144 0.99 -9.62 6.46
C SER A 144 0.10 -10.65 5.76
N ALA A 145 -1.18 -10.71 6.14
CA ALA A 145 -2.06 -11.79 5.67
C ALA A 145 -2.50 -11.58 4.21
N SER A 146 -2.34 -12.58 3.37
CA SER A 146 -2.89 -12.63 2.00
C SER A 146 -4.42 -12.69 2.04
N ASP A 147 -4.95 -13.60 2.83
CA ASP A 147 -6.37 -13.72 3.16
C ASP A 147 -6.55 -13.50 4.66
N MET A 148 -7.43 -12.57 5.03
CA MET A 148 -7.60 -12.14 6.43
C MET A 148 -8.17 -13.20 7.37
N ASP A 149 -8.86 -14.23 6.83
CA ASP A 149 -9.51 -15.27 7.60
C ASP A 149 -8.73 -16.60 7.59
N SER A 150 -8.01 -16.89 6.51
CA SER A 150 -7.44 -18.22 6.24
C SER A 150 -6.31 -18.64 7.19
N CYS A 151 -5.66 -17.69 7.89
CA CYS A 151 -4.55 -17.99 8.81
C CYS A 151 -4.97 -18.05 10.29
N GLU A 152 -6.27 -18.02 10.62
CA GLU A 152 -6.75 -17.94 12.00
C GLU A 152 -6.23 -19.11 12.86
N ALA A 153 -6.31 -20.35 12.35
CA ALA A 153 -5.84 -21.54 13.06
C ALA A 153 -4.34 -21.49 13.40
N GLN A 154 -3.52 -20.97 12.48
CA GLN A 154 -2.08 -20.78 12.68
C GLN A 154 -1.80 -19.72 13.75
N LEU A 155 -2.59 -18.64 13.74
CA LEU A 155 -2.43 -17.59 14.74
C LEU A 155 -2.90 -18.05 16.13
N GLU A 156 -3.91 -18.89 16.22
CA GLU A 156 -4.30 -19.57 17.47
C GLU A 156 -3.17 -20.48 17.97
N ALA A 157 -2.56 -21.28 17.08
CA ALA A 157 -1.42 -22.11 17.41
C ALA A 157 -0.21 -21.28 17.89
N ALA A 158 0.10 -20.16 17.24
CA ALA A 158 1.13 -19.24 17.70
C ALA A 158 0.85 -18.72 19.12
N LYS A 159 -0.40 -18.33 19.40
CA LYS A 159 -0.84 -17.87 20.71
C LYS A 159 -0.73 -18.97 21.78
N GLU A 160 -1.12 -20.21 21.47
CA GLU A 160 -1.00 -21.37 22.38
C GLU A 160 0.46 -21.70 22.70
N ASN A 161 1.36 -21.52 21.73
CA ASN A 161 2.81 -21.67 21.91
C ASN A 161 3.45 -20.44 22.59
N GLY A 162 2.67 -19.40 22.93
CA GLY A 162 3.18 -18.20 23.58
C GLY A 162 3.94 -17.25 22.66
N ILE A 163 3.85 -17.45 21.34
CA ILE A 163 4.48 -16.60 20.30
C ILE A 163 3.60 -15.38 20.07
N PRO A 164 4.04 -14.16 20.41
CA PRO A 164 3.30 -12.94 20.12
C PRO A 164 3.28 -12.67 18.61
N VAL A 165 2.12 -12.28 18.09
CA VAL A 165 1.93 -11.95 16.67
C VAL A 165 1.78 -10.44 16.50
N ILE A 166 2.48 -9.88 15.53
CA ILE A 166 2.34 -8.51 15.05
C ILE A 166 1.87 -8.55 13.59
N ALA A 167 0.74 -7.94 13.29
CA ALA A 167 0.32 -7.77 11.90
C ALA A 167 0.94 -6.50 11.31
N PHE A 168 1.32 -6.56 10.03
CA PHE A 168 1.82 -5.39 9.29
C PHE A 168 1.21 -5.36 7.88
N ASP A 169 1.21 -4.22 7.23
CA ASP A 169 0.64 -3.98 5.89
C ASP A 169 -0.85 -4.39 5.80
N SER A 170 -1.16 -5.68 5.78
CA SER A 170 -2.52 -6.23 5.82
C SER A 170 -2.80 -6.91 7.16
N ASN A 171 -3.90 -6.52 7.80
CA ASN A 171 -4.32 -7.11 9.06
C ASN A 171 -5.10 -8.42 8.84
N VAL A 172 -5.37 -9.11 9.93
CA VAL A 172 -6.23 -10.30 10.01
C VAL A 172 -7.62 -9.92 10.49
N ALA A 173 -8.63 -10.76 10.25
CA ALA A 173 -10.00 -10.52 10.69
C ALA A 173 -10.13 -10.60 12.22
N GLU A 174 -9.57 -11.63 12.86
CA GLU A 174 -9.63 -11.80 14.32
C GLU A 174 -8.49 -11.02 15.02
N LYS A 175 -8.77 -9.76 15.28
CA LYS A 175 -7.80 -8.80 15.87
C LYS A 175 -7.27 -9.21 17.25
N LYS A 176 -7.96 -10.12 17.98
CA LYS A 176 -7.50 -10.58 19.29
C LYS A 176 -6.32 -11.54 19.22
N LEU A 177 -6.02 -12.08 18.04
CA LEU A 177 -4.88 -12.94 17.80
C LEU A 177 -3.58 -12.18 17.57
N VAL A 178 -3.67 -10.86 17.32
CA VAL A 178 -2.50 -9.99 17.13
C VAL A 178 -2.32 -9.02 18.29
N LYS A 179 -1.07 -8.78 18.67
CA LYS A 179 -0.71 -7.83 19.75
C LYS A 179 -0.67 -6.38 19.27
N ALA A 180 -0.31 -6.18 18.01
CA ALA A 180 -0.26 -4.87 17.38
C ALA A 180 -0.44 -5.00 15.86
N TYR A 181 -0.88 -3.91 15.25
CA TYR A 181 -0.90 -3.74 13.80
C TYR A 181 -0.10 -2.49 13.42
N ARG A 182 0.70 -2.61 12.38
CA ARG A 182 1.43 -1.51 11.75
C ARG A 182 1.20 -1.51 10.25
N GLY A 183 0.55 -0.48 9.77
CA GLY A 183 0.21 -0.34 8.35
C GLY A 183 -0.42 1.00 8.05
N THR A 184 -0.77 1.19 6.79
CA THR A 184 -1.49 2.35 6.28
C THR A 184 -2.95 2.32 6.78
N ASP A 185 -3.54 3.48 7.05
CA ASP A 185 -4.98 3.62 7.19
C ASP A 185 -5.64 3.49 5.81
N ASN A 186 -5.95 2.25 5.43
CA ASN A 186 -6.45 1.93 4.09
C ASN A 186 -7.87 2.46 3.83
N VAL A 187 -8.69 2.63 4.86
CA VAL A 187 -10.00 3.30 4.73
C VAL A 187 -9.79 4.77 4.36
N GLN A 188 -8.84 5.44 5.00
CA GLN A 188 -8.52 6.84 4.68
C GLN A 188 -7.92 6.98 3.28
N VAL A 189 -7.07 6.03 2.84
CA VAL A 189 -6.55 5.99 1.46
C VAL A 189 -7.69 5.90 0.44
N GLY A 190 -8.62 4.98 0.62
CA GLY A 190 -9.80 4.86 -0.25
C GLY A 190 -10.64 6.13 -0.27
N LYS A 191 -10.86 6.76 0.89
CA LYS A 191 -11.55 8.04 0.99
C LYS A 191 -10.83 9.15 0.21
N MET A 192 -9.50 9.22 0.32
CA MET A 192 -8.70 10.21 -0.43
C MET A 192 -8.78 9.96 -1.94
N ALA A 193 -8.72 8.70 -2.38
CA ALA A 193 -8.88 8.34 -3.78
C ALA A 193 -10.26 8.79 -4.32
N ALA A 194 -11.35 8.54 -3.58
CA ALA A 194 -12.68 9.00 -3.94
C ALA A 194 -12.77 10.52 -4.06
N TYR A 195 -12.13 11.24 -3.14
CA TYR A 195 -12.09 12.70 -3.19
C TYR A 195 -11.34 13.21 -4.41
N GLN A 196 -10.16 12.66 -4.69
CA GLN A 196 -9.33 13.06 -5.82
C GLN A 196 -10.04 12.75 -7.16
N LEU A 197 -10.52 11.51 -7.32
CA LEU A 197 -11.23 11.11 -8.53
C LEU A 197 -12.51 11.94 -8.74
N GLY A 198 -13.32 12.11 -7.70
CA GLY A 198 -14.54 12.90 -7.77
C GLY A 198 -14.29 14.38 -8.10
N SER A 199 -13.17 14.93 -7.60
CA SER A 199 -12.76 16.31 -7.92
C SER A 199 -12.28 16.43 -9.37
N ALA A 200 -11.46 15.49 -9.84
CA ALA A 200 -10.95 15.47 -11.22
C ALA A 200 -12.08 15.33 -12.25
N LEU A 201 -13.12 14.57 -11.94
CA LEU A 201 -14.31 14.39 -12.77
C LEU A 201 -15.34 15.54 -12.66
N GLY A 202 -15.06 16.57 -11.87
CA GLY A 202 -16.03 17.64 -11.66
C GLY A 202 -17.31 17.15 -10.97
N LYS A 203 -17.21 16.05 -10.20
CA LYS A 203 -18.27 15.42 -9.38
C LYS A 203 -19.38 14.74 -10.20
N MET A 204 -19.14 14.39 -11.45
CA MET A 204 -20.08 13.66 -12.31
C MET A 204 -19.34 12.69 -13.22
N GLY A 205 -20.02 11.61 -13.64
CA GLY A 205 -19.49 10.64 -14.60
C GLY A 205 -19.63 9.19 -14.15
N LYS A 206 -19.08 8.30 -14.96
CA LYS A 206 -19.06 6.85 -14.71
C LYS A 206 -17.68 6.40 -14.35
N VAL A 207 -17.57 5.65 -13.26
CA VAL A 207 -16.29 5.11 -12.78
C VAL A 207 -16.37 3.60 -12.59
N ALA A 208 -15.25 2.91 -12.80
CA ALA A 208 -15.09 1.51 -12.44
C ALA A 208 -14.06 1.36 -11.32
N VAL A 209 -14.17 0.28 -10.57
CA VAL A 209 -13.20 -0.13 -9.55
C VAL A 209 -12.55 -1.44 -9.98
N PHE A 210 -11.24 -1.41 -10.17
CA PHE A 210 -10.44 -2.61 -10.39
C PHE A 210 -9.57 -2.87 -9.17
N SER A 211 -9.73 -4.04 -8.61
CA SER A 211 -9.21 -4.35 -7.29
C SER A 211 -8.39 -5.64 -7.28
N ALA A 212 -7.34 -5.66 -6.47
CA ALA A 212 -6.70 -6.89 -6.06
C ALA A 212 -7.69 -7.75 -5.22
N GLN A 213 -7.22 -8.80 -4.57
CA GLN A 213 -8.06 -9.78 -3.87
C GLN A 213 -9.00 -9.13 -2.84
N GLN A 214 -10.28 -9.47 -2.89
CA GLN A 214 -11.28 -9.02 -1.92
C GLN A 214 -10.98 -9.50 -0.49
N LYS A 215 -10.37 -10.66 -0.35
CA LYS A 215 -10.06 -11.28 0.94
C LYS A 215 -8.89 -10.64 1.68
N THR A 216 -8.15 -9.76 1.03
CA THR A 216 -7.05 -9.02 1.65
C THR A 216 -7.58 -7.80 2.40
N LYS A 217 -7.32 -7.71 3.72
CA LYS A 217 -7.88 -6.65 4.57
C LYS A 217 -7.54 -5.24 4.12
N SER A 218 -6.31 -4.98 3.69
CA SER A 218 -5.88 -3.66 3.20
C SER A 218 -6.63 -3.25 1.92
N VAL A 219 -6.91 -4.20 1.03
CA VAL A 219 -7.67 -3.99 -0.20
C VAL A 219 -9.13 -3.72 0.12
N GLN A 220 -9.73 -4.56 0.97
CA GLN A 220 -11.11 -4.40 1.41
C GLN A 220 -11.35 -3.02 2.02
N ASP A 221 -10.45 -2.56 2.89
CA ASP A 221 -10.52 -1.25 3.53
C ASP A 221 -10.41 -0.10 2.52
N ARG A 222 -9.55 -0.22 1.49
CA ARG A 222 -9.44 0.77 0.40
C ARG A 222 -10.74 0.88 -0.39
N VAL A 223 -11.30 -0.26 -0.80
CA VAL A 223 -12.58 -0.27 -1.53
C VAL A 223 -13.70 0.28 -0.67
N GLU A 224 -13.80 -0.13 0.60
CA GLU A 224 -14.81 0.41 1.53
C GLU A 224 -14.69 1.93 1.67
N GLY A 225 -13.48 2.43 1.92
CA GLY A 225 -13.22 3.86 2.02
C GLY A 225 -13.59 4.62 0.75
N PHE A 226 -13.27 4.06 -0.42
CA PHE A 226 -13.62 4.63 -1.71
C PHE A 226 -15.13 4.65 -1.92
N MET A 227 -15.82 3.52 -1.83
CA MET A 227 -17.26 3.39 -2.09
C MET A 227 -18.09 4.26 -1.15
N ASN A 228 -17.75 4.31 0.15
CA ASN A 228 -18.47 5.13 1.14
C ASN A 228 -18.31 6.64 0.90
N ASN A 229 -17.34 7.06 0.09
CA ASN A 229 -17.09 8.48 -0.17
C ASN A 229 -17.41 8.90 -1.60
N ILE A 230 -17.17 8.08 -2.62
CA ILE A 230 -17.51 8.39 -4.01
C ILE A 230 -19.03 8.51 -4.18
N GLY A 231 -19.81 7.69 -3.48
CA GLY A 231 -21.28 7.75 -3.47
C GLY A 231 -21.88 9.03 -2.89
N LYS A 232 -21.06 9.90 -2.27
CA LYS A 232 -21.52 11.24 -1.82
C LYS A 232 -21.62 12.23 -2.97
N TYR A 233 -21.02 11.94 -4.11
CA TYR A 233 -21.19 12.69 -5.34
C TYR A 233 -22.34 12.05 -6.11
N GLY A 234 -23.55 12.63 -5.99
CA GLY A 234 -24.79 12.05 -6.49
C GLY A 234 -24.83 11.85 -8.02
N ASP A 235 -23.95 12.52 -8.76
CA ASP A 235 -23.83 12.44 -10.22
C ASP A 235 -22.67 11.53 -10.67
N ILE A 236 -21.97 10.85 -9.73
CA ILE A 236 -20.98 9.80 -10.06
C ILE A 236 -21.62 8.43 -9.85
N GLU A 237 -21.59 7.63 -10.92
CA GLU A 237 -22.06 6.25 -10.93
C GLU A 237 -20.85 5.29 -10.91
N VAL A 238 -20.76 4.41 -9.91
CA VAL A 238 -19.83 3.27 -9.95
C VAL A 238 -20.50 2.15 -10.74
N VAL A 239 -20.08 1.96 -11.98
CA VAL A 239 -20.73 1.05 -12.94
C VAL A 239 -20.29 -0.40 -12.79
N GLU A 240 -19.07 -0.64 -12.27
CA GLU A 240 -18.53 -1.98 -12.07
C GLU A 240 -17.50 -2.00 -10.96
N THR A 241 -17.40 -3.11 -10.25
CA THR A 241 -16.33 -3.39 -9.27
C THR A 241 -15.87 -4.83 -9.47
N ILE A 242 -14.60 -5.02 -9.83
CA ILE A 242 -14.01 -6.33 -10.11
C ILE A 242 -12.84 -6.57 -9.18
N TYR A 243 -12.81 -7.77 -8.59
CA TYR A 243 -11.71 -8.24 -7.76
C TYR A 243 -10.95 -9.36 -8.47
N SER A 244 -9.62 -9.37 -8.35
CA SER A 244 -8.76 -10.34 -9.03
C SER A 244 -9.04 -11.80 -8.62
N ASP A 245 -9.45 -12.02 -7.37
CA ASP A 245 -9.81 -13.34 -6.85
C ASP A 245 -11.23 -13.81 -7.23
N GLN A 246 -11.96 -13.04 -8.02
CA GLN A 246 -13.31 -13.37 -8.47
C GLN A 246 -13.40 -13.61 -9.98
N VAL A 247 -12.29 -13.47 -10.70
CA VAL A 247 -12.21 -13.63 -12.16
C VAL A 247 -11.01 -14.50 -12.53
N ASP A 248 -11.11 -15.22 -13.64
CA ASP A 248 -10.01 -16.06 -14.12
C ASP A 248 -8.88 -15.25 -14.78
N ASP A 249 -9.21 -14.09 -15.36
CA ASP A 249 -8.30 -13.19 -16.05
C ASP A 249 -8.72 -11.74 -15.81
N MET A 250 -7.94 -11.05 -15.01
CA MET A 250 -8.23 -9.67 -14.61
C MET A 250 -8.10 -8.69 -15.77
N GLU A 251 -7.10 -8.87 -16.65
CA GLU A 251 -6.90 -8.01 -17.82
C GLU A 251 -8.05 -8.16 -18.83
N ALA A 252 -8.47 -9.40 -19.12
CA ALA A 252 -9.62 -9.67 -19.96
C ALA A 252 -10.90 -9.06 -19.38
N SER A 253 -11.10 -9.18 -18.06
CA SER A 253 -12.27 -8.59 -17.38
C SER A 253 -12.26 -7.06 -17.41
N MET A 254 -11.09 -6.42 -17.25
CA MET A 254 -10.95 -4.98 -17.45
C MET A 254 -11.35 -4.56 -18.87
N LYS A 255 -10.90 -5.31 -19.87
CA LYS A 255 -11.23 -5.05 -21.28
C LYS A 255 -12.72 -5.15 -21.54
N GLU A 256 -13.38 -6.18 -21.02
CA GLU A 256 -14.85 -6.34 -21.12
C GLU A 256 -15.59 -5.15 -20.51
N VAL A 257 -15.14 -4.63 -19.37
CA VAL A 257 -15.72 -3.41 -18.78
C VAL A 257 -15.54 -2.20 -19.68
N LEU A 258 -14.35 -2.03 -20.27
CA LEU A 258 -14.09 -0.92 -21.18
C LEU A 258 -14.92 -1.01 -22.47
N GLU A 259 -15.16 -2.20 -22.98
CA GLU A 259 -16.05 -2.42 -24.14
C GLU A 259 -17.52 -2.16 -23.77
N LYS A 260 -17.96 -2.59 -22.60
CA LYS A 260 -19.32 -2.42 -22.08
C LYS A 260 -19.63 -0.95 -21.76
N TYR A 261 -18.65 -0.20 -21.30
CA TYR A 261 -18.79 1.21 -20.93
C TYR A 261 -17.80 2.09 -21.71
N PRO A 262 -18.07 2.34 -23.01
CA PRO A 262 -17.16 3.10 -23.86
C PRO A 262 -16.98 4.57 -23.43
N THR A 263 -17.87 5.08 -22.60
CA THR A 263 -17.85 6.44 -22.04
C THR A 263 -17.47 6.41 -20.55
N LEU A 264 -16.60 5.48 -20.11
CA LEU A 264 -16.07 5.45 -18.75
C LEU A 264 -15.16 6.68 -18.56
N ASP A 265 -15.43 7.45 -17.50
CA ASP A 265 -14.75 8.71 -17.22
C ASP A 265 -13.57 8.52 -16.28
N GLY A 266 -13.62 7.53 -15.39
CA GLY A 266 -12.57 7.28 -14.45
C GLY A 266 -12.48 5.86 -13.91
N VAL A 267 -11.32 5.53 -13.34
CA VAL A 267 -11.04 4.21 -12.77
C VAL A 267 -10.33 4.38 -11.41
N PHE A 268 -10.72 3.54 -10.45
CA PHE A 268 -9.98 3.38 -9.21
C PHE A 268 -9.33 1.99 -9.18
N CYS A 269 -7.99 1.96 -9.13
CA CYS A 269 -7.19 0.76 -8.94
C CYS A 269 -6.66 0.70 -7.50
N THR A 270 -6.77 -0.46 -6.84
CA THR A 270 -6.50 -0.54 -5.39
C THR A 270 -5.01 -0.69 -5.03
N ASN A 271 -4.15 -1.10 -5.97
CA ASN A 271 -2.72 -1.25 -5.76
C ASN A 271 -1.92 -0.99 -7.04
N ALA A 272 -0.59 -1.04 -6.94
CA ALA A 272 0.31 -0.76 -8.05
C ALA A 272 0.17 -1.75 -9.21
N ASP A 273 0.05 -3.04 -8.93
CA ASP A 273 0.00 -4.08 -9.96
C ASP A 273 -1.27 -3.96 -10.81
N ILE A 274 -2.43 -3.75 -10.17
CA ILE A 274 -3.70 -3.49 -10.86
C ILE A 274 -3.63 -2.19 -11.67
N THR A 275 -2.98 -1.16 -11.12
CA THR A 275 -2.78 0.11 -11.82
C THR A 275 -1.92 -0.06 -13.07
N GLU A 276 -0.80 -0.79 -12.97
CA GLU A 276 0.09 -1.05 -14.10
C GLU A 276 -0.61 -1.86 -15.19
N MET A 277 -1.35 -2.90 -14.80
CA MET A 277 -2.14 -3.72 -15.72
C MET A 277 -3.14 -2.85 -16.49
N TYR A 278 -3.92 -2.02 -15.78
CA TYR A 278 -4.89 -1.11 -16.41
C TYR A 278 -4.22 -0.10 -17.32
N GLN A 279 -3.12 0.53 -16.91
CA GLN A 279 -2.41 1.51 -17.74
C GLN A 279 -1.81 0.90 -19.02
N ASN A 280 -1.38 -0.36 -18.96
CA ASN A 280 -0.89 -1.06 -20.15
C ASN A 280 -2.04 -1.36 -21.13
N LEU A 281 -3.19 -1.78 -20.60
CA LEU A 281 -4.38 -1.98 -21.40
C LEU A 281 -4.87 -0.67 -22.06
N GLU A 282 -4.94 0.43 -21.28
CA GLU A 282 -5.35 1.74 -21.77
C GLU A 282 -4.46 2.25 -22.90
N LYS A 283 -3.13 2.08 -22.78
CA LYS A 283 -2.18 2.41 -23.87
C LYS A 283 -2.40 1.57 -25.12
N SER A 284 -2.71 0.27 -24.97
CA SER A 284 -2.92 -0.62 -26.10
C SER A 284 -4.21 -0.31 -26.88
N GLU A 285 -5.21 0.26 -26.21
CA GLU A 285 -6.53 0.58 -26.76
C GLU A 285 -6.63 2.06 -27.21
N ASP A 286 -5.54 2.86 -27.09
CA ASP A 286 -5.52 4.31 -27.37
C ASP A 286 -6.65 5.08 -26.66
N ARG A 287 -6.94 4.71 -25.42
CA ARG A 287 -7.99 5.31 -24.58
C ARG A 287 -7.39 6.27 -23.56
N LYS A 288 -8.22 7.14 -23.02
CA LYS A 288 -7.87 8.06 -21.94
C LYS A 288 -9.01 8.11 -20.93
N SER A 289 -8.77 7.67 -19.73
CA SER A 289 -9.64 7.84 -18.57
C SER A 289 -8.86 8.40 -17.39
N VAL A 290 -9.56 8.96 -16.41
CA VAL A 290 -8.94 9.39 -15.15
C VAL A 290 -8.70 8.16 -14.27
N VAL A 291 -7.45 7.91 -13.89
CA VAL A 291 -7.03 6.75 -13.07
C VAL A 291 -6.64 7.18 -11.66
#